data_b0b818dadc444732f9d347775181e412
#
_entry.id   b0b818dadc444732f9d347775181e412
#
_cell.length_a   1.000
_cell.length_b   1.000
_cell.length_c   1.000
_cell.angle_alpha   90.00
_cell.angle_beta   90.00
_cell.angle_gamma   90.00
#
_symmetry.space_group_name_H-M   'P 1'
#
loop_
_entity.id
_entity.type
_entity.pdbx_description
1 polymer ?
#
loop_
_entity_poly.entity_id
_entity_poly.type
_entity_poly.pdbx_seq_one_letter_code
_entity_poly.pdbx_strand_id
1 'polypeptide(L)'
;MRSLFVMLVAVCLFQAMAVTQTEMATVDLALPTDNDAIFHGGGPDFYQYIERDYNGEKSTPWEGGQYGFVRDPEQTRAGVVYTRFHEGIDIRCLHRDERGEPLDEVRAIADGKVVYTNSVPGYSNYGKYIVIEHRWDGSPYFSLYGHLSKIDVRSGDAVHRGQHIAVMGYTGVGINRERAHLHLELNLILTHKFQEWYDAFHQDDPNHHGIYNGINLCGLDIARLYLALREKPSVTIPQFISQEEIFYKVAIPKSRHFELPKLYPWMVNGTIEPRSWIVSFARGGLPLRIEPSDRKVKQPEIVSVKPSRLDASYLTNGIATGPSSH
;
A
#
# COMPACT_ATOMS: atom_id res chain seq x y z
N MET A 1 39.66 16.01 74.57
CA MET A 1 39.84 15.86 73.11
C MET A 1 38.75 14.92 72.65
N ARG A 2 37.72 15.48 72.06
CA ARG A 2 36.51 14.76 71.54
C ARG A 2 36.58 14.80 70.01
N SER A 3 36.79 13.64 69.39
CA SER A 3 36.76 13.48 67.93
C SER A 3 35.29 13.41 67.46
N LEU A 4 34.93 14.32 66.57
CA LEU A 4 33.64 14.36 65.91
C LEU A 4 33.72 13.51 64.64
N PHE A 5 32.97 12.41 64.57
CA PHE A 5 32.77 11.59 63.37
C PHE A 5 31.65 12.21 62.53
N VAL A 6 31.98 12.72 61.38
CA VAL A 6 30.97 13.18 60.40
C VAL A 6 30.64 12.02 59.48
N MET A 7 29.43 11.53 59.58
CA MET A 7 28.85 10.49 58.72
C MET A 7 28.25 11.10 57.48
N LEU A 8 28.90 10.94 56.33
CA LEU A 8 28.36 11.39 55.04
C LEU A 8 27.34 10.36 54.56
N VAL A 9 26.06 10.72 54.54
CA VAL A 9 24.99 9.92 53.91
C VAL A 9 24.92 10.30 52.46
N ALA A 10 25.40 9.45 51.57
CA ALA A 10 25.18 9.59 50.11
C ALA A 10 23.77 9.15 49.77
N VAL A 11 22.93 10.10 49.45
CA VAL A 11 21.59 9.85 48.90
C VAL A 11 21.74 9.59 47.40
N CYS A 12 21.70 8.35 46.96
CA CYS A 12 21.56 7.96 45.56
C CYS A 12 20.15 8.27 45.09
N LEU A 13 19.98 9.38 44.38
CA LEU A 13 18.77 9.67 43.60
C LEU A 13 18.73 8.74 42.40
N PHE A 14 17.97 7.66 42.46
CA PHE A 14 17.51 6.91 41.31
C PHE A 14 16.51 7.78 40.53
N GLN A 15 16.96 8.46 39.51
CA GLN A 15 16.05 9.00 38.49
C GLN A 15 15.51 7.81 37.69
N ALA A 16 14.30 7.39 38.01
CA ALA A 16 13.53 6.52 37.14
C ALA A 16 13.28 7.29 35.84
N MET A 17 14.00 6.93 34.78
CA MET A 17 13.62 7.31 33.44
C MET A 17 12.23 6.70 33.18
N ALA A 18 11.19 7.52 33.27
CA ALA A 18 9.89 7.18 32.75
C ALA A 18 10.07 7.01 31.23
N VAL A 19 10.12 5.76 30.78
CA VAL A 19 9.91 5.44 29.38
C VAL A 19 8.47 5.88 29.12
N THR A 20 8.31 7.07 28.51
CA THR A 20 7.05 7.48 27.94
C THR A 20 6.70 6.42 26.90
N GLN A 21 5.76 5.54 27.25
CA GLN A 21 5.02 4.78 26.26
C GLN A 21 4.45 5.81 25.29
N THR A 22 5.07 5.94 24.13
CA THR A 22 4.47 6.67 23.01
C THR A 22 3.13 5.97 22.79
N GLU A 23 2.03 6.63 23.07
CA GLU A 23 0.70 6.14 22.72
C GLU A 23 0.76 5.79 21.24
N MET A 24 0.64 4.51 20.92
CA MET A 24 0.62 4.06 19.54
C MET A 24 -0.63 4.70 18.91
N ALA A 25 -0.41 5.58 17.96
CA ALA A 25 -1.49 6.27 17.28
C ALA A 25 -2.43 5.22 16.68
N THR A 26 -3.66 5.17 17.18
CA THR A 26 -4.67 4.25 16.67
C THR A 26 -4.98 4.60 15.22
N VAL A 27 -5.05 3.58 14.38
CA VAL A 27 -5.47 3.72 12.99
C VAL A 27 -6.97 3.96 12.98
N ASP A 28 -7.38 5.19 12.67
CA ASP A 28 -8.79 5.58 12.56
C ASP A 28 -9.11 5.98 11.13
N LEU A 29 -9.77 5.09 10.38
CA LEU A 29 -10.11 5.29 8.98
C LEU A 29 -11.59 5.63 8.81
N ALA A 30 -11.88 6.65 7.99
CA ALA A 30 -13.21 6.89 7.43
C ALA A 30 -13.34 6.18 6.08
N LEU A 31 -14.56 5.82 5.68
CA LEU A 31 -14.82 5.47 4.28
C LEU A 31 -14.63 6.69 3.39
N PRO A 32 -14.03 6.51 2.18
CA PRO A 32 -13.74 7.62 1.29
C PRO A 32 -14.97 8.11 0.51
N THR A 33 -16.07 7.37 0.54
CA THR A 33 -17.35 7.69 -0.13
C THR A 33 -18.51 7.34 0.80
N ASP A 34 -19.74 7.60 0.37
CA ASP A 34 -20.95 7.20 1.10
C ASP A 34 -21.27 5.71 0.95
N ASN A 35 -20.54 4.97 0.08
CA ASN A 35 -20.75 3.54 -0.08
C ASN A 35 -20.18 2.76 1.13
N ASP A 36 -21.05 2.34 2.02
CA ASP A 36 -20.73 1.58 3.23
C ASP A 36 -21.07 0.07 3.12
N ALA A 37 -21.44 -0.39 1.92
CA ALA A 37 -21.87 -1.77 1.69
C ALA A 37 -20.81 -2.81 2.10
N ILE A 38 -19.52 -2.45 2.19
CA ILE A 38 -18.48 -3.33 2.74
C ILE A 38 -18.83 -3.85 4.14
N PHE A 39 -19.55 -3.07 4.93
CA PHE A 39 -19.98 -3.44 6.28
C PHE A 39 -21.30 -4.21 6.32
N HIS A 40 -21.95 -4.40 5.18
CA HIS A 40 -23.25 -5.03 5.02
C HIS A 40 -23.23 -6.24 4.07
N GLY A 41 -22.08 -6.90 3.96
CA GLY A 41 -21.88 -8.07 3.12
C GLY A 41 -21.02 -7.80 1.89
N GLY A 42 -20.76 -6.55 1.53
CA GLY A 42 -19.87 -6.17 0.42
C GLY A 42 -20.37 -6.65 -0.94
N GLY A 43 -19.51 -7.33 -1.68
CA GLY A 43 -19.84 -7.90 -2.98
C GLY A 43 -20.12 -6.84 -4.05
N PRO A 44 -21.07 -7.09 -4.97
CA PRO A 44 -21.35 -6.19 -6.09
C PRO A 44 -21.95 -4.84 -5.67
N ASP A 45 -22.43 -4.71 -4.44
CA ASP A 45 -22.94 -3.45 -3.93
C ASP A 45 -21.81 -2.51 -3.51
N PHE A 46 -20.66 -3.05 -3.14
CA PHE A 46 -19.48 -2.28 -2.76
C PHE A 46 -18.45 -2.16 -3.88
N TYR A 47 -18.11 -3.29 -4.55
CA TYR A 47 -17.05 -3.32 -5.54
C TYR A 47 -17.55 -3.03 -6.95
N GLN A 48 -16.82 -2.21 -7.69
CA GLN A 48 -17.05 -2.00 -9.11
C GLN A 48 -16.57 -3.22 -9.89
N TYR A 49 -17.42 -3.73 -10.78
CA TYR A 49 -17.04 -4.79 -11.70
C TYR A 49 -15.98 -4.33 -12.71
N ILE A 50 -15.24 -5.28 -13.25
CA ILE A 50 -14.45 -5.12 -14.47
C ILE A 50 -15.15 -5.76 -15.66
N GLU A 51 -14.84 -5.32 -16.87
CA GLU A 51 -15.20 -6.04 -18.09
C GLU A 51 -14.13 -7.11 -18.36
N ARG A 52 -14.59 -8.33 -18.66
CA ARG A 52 -13.70 -9.46 -18.95
C ARG A 52 -14.16 -10.11 -20.23
N ASP A 53 -13.21 -10.38 -21.13
CA ASP A 53 -13.36 -11.28 -22.27
C ASP A 53 -12.34 -12.40 -22.11
N TYR A 54 -12.80 -13.62 -21.82
CA TYR A 54 -11.93 -14.77 -21.63
C TYR A 54 -12.41 -15.95 -22.44
N ASN A 55 -11.60 -16.38 -23.45
CA ASN A 55 -11.96 -17.44 -24.41
C ASN A 55 -13.29 -17.16 -25.15
N GLY A 56 -13.59 -15.88 -25.44
CA GLY A 56 -14.82 -15.46 -26.10
C GLY A 56 -16.04 -15.33 -25.17
N GLU A 57 -15.91 -15.63 -23.88
CA GLU A 57 -16.93 -15.37 -22.89
C GLU A 57 -16.75 -13.99 -22.26
N LYS A 58 -17.75 -13.13 -22.47
CA LYS A 58 -17.78 -11.78 -21.87
C LYS A 58 -18.48 -11.84 -20.52
N SER A 59 -17.85 -11.24 -19.51
CA SER A 59 -18.41 -11.16 -18.17
C SER A 59 -18.03 -9.85 -17.47
N THR A 60 -18.79 -9.52 -16.40
CA THR A 60 -18.56 -8.33 -15.58
C THR A 60 -18.45 -8.70 -14.10
N PRO A 61 -17.39 -9.46 -13.71
CA PRO A 61 -17.22 -9.90 -12.34
C PRO A 61 -16.87 -8.72 -11.42
N TRP A 62 -17.63 -8.56 -10.36
CA TRP A 62 -17.38 -7.56 -9.32
C TRP A 62 -16.10 -7.88 -8.51
N GLU A 63 -15.71 -9.15 -8.46
CA GLU A 63 -14.48 -9.62 -7.81
C GLU A 63 -13.24 -8.95 -8.43
N GLY A 64 -13.34 -8.47 -9.67
CA GLY A 64 -12.27 -7.71 -10.31
C GLY A 64 -11.97 -6.35 -9.66
N GLY A 65 -12.89 -5.82 -8.83
CA GLY A 65 -12.70 -4.63 -8.01
C GLY A 65 -12.03 -4.89 -6.66
N GLN A 66 -11.76 -6.14 -6.30
CA GLN A 66 -11.10 -6.51 -5.05
C GLN A 66 -9.58 -6.35 -5.13
N TYR A 67 -8.93 -6.29 -3.96
CA TYR A 67 -7.48 -6.38 -3.82
C TYR A 67 -7.00 -7.80 -4.15
N GLY A 68 -5.86 -7.92 -4.85
CA GLY A 68 -5.22 -9.20 -5.12
C GLY A 68 -5.14 -9.58 -6.60
N PHE A 69 -4.79 -10.85 -6.88
CA PHE A 69 -4.76 -11.42 -8.23
C PHE A 69 -6.17 -11.73 -8.71
N VAL A 70 -6.81 -10.75 -9.32
CA VAL A 70 -8.22 -10.80 -9.74
C VAL A 70 -8.44 -10.39 -11.20
N ARG A 71 -7.36 -10.04 -11.94
CA ARG A 71 -7.40 -9.55 -13.31
C ARG A 71 -6.53 -10.39 -14.23
N ASP A 72 -6.78 -10.28 -15.54
CA ASP A 72 -6.06 -10.96 -16.63
C ASP A 72 -6.01 -12.49 -16.43
N PRO A 73 -7.14 -13.19 -16.71
CA PRO A 73 -7.23 -14.64 -16.56
C PRO A 73 -6.37 -15.38 -17.58
N GLU A 74 -5.69 -16.44 -17.12
CA GLU A 74 -4.90 -17.33 -17.94
C GLU A 74 -5.26 -18.79 -17.65
N GLN A 75 -5.40 -19.62 -18.72
CA GLN A 75 -5.64 -21.06 -18.58
C GLN A 75 -4.31 -21.76 -18.29
N THR A 76 -4.26 -22.46 -17.15
CA THR A 76 -3.10 -23.28 -16.77
C THR A 76 -3.52 -24.74 -16.58
N ARG A 77 -2.54 -25.62 -16.33
CA ARG A 77 -2.82 -27.04 -15.96
C ARG A 77 -3.57 -27.14 -14.62
N ALA A 78 -3.47 -26.13 -13.77
CA ALA A 78 -4.15 -26.09 -12.48
C ALA A 78 -5.53 -25.42 -12.54
N GLY A 79 -6.00 -25.05 -13.74
CA GLY A 79 -7.23 -24.27 -13.96
C GLY A 79 -6.95 -22.83 -14.35
N VAL A 80 -7.98 -21.99 -14.28
CA VAL A 80 -7.85 -20.54 -14.54
C VAL A 80 -7.14 -19.88 -13.37
N VAL A 81 -6.12 -19.06 -13.67
CA VAL A 81 -5.42 -18.22 -12.71
C VAL A 81 -5.48 -16.75 -13.18
N TYR A 82 -5.40 -15.83 -12.23
CA TYR A 82 -5.34 -14.41 -12.53
C TYR A 82 -3.90 -13.93 -12.40
N THR A 83 -3.38 -13.31 -13.45
CA THR A 83 -1.96 -12.98 -13.57
C THR A 83 -1.67 -11.53 -13.19
N ARG A 84 -2.70 -10.66 -13.16
CA ARG A 84 -2.54 -9.27 -12.80
C ARG A 84 -3.05 -8.99 -11.40
N PHE A 85 -2.17 -8.35 -10.61
CA PHE A 85 -2.46 -7.92 -9.26
C PHE A 85 -3.17 -6.56 -9.25
N HIS A 86 -4.15 -6.39 -8.35
CA HIS A 86 -4.82 -5.14 -8.07
C HIS A 86 -4.39 -4.67 -6.68
N GLU A 87 -3.64 -3.58 -6.61
CA GLU A 87 -3.00 -3.08 -5.39
C GLU A 87 -3.97 -2.37 -4.44
N GLY A 88 -5.18 -2.08 -4.91
CA GLY A 88 -6.22 -1.38 -4.17
C GLY A 88 -7.58 -2.04 -4.28
N ILE A 89 -8.61 -1.23 -4.08
CA ILE A 89 -10.01 -1.61 -4.26
C ILE A 89 -10.72 -0.59 -5.14
N ASP A 90 -11.66 -1.06 -5.97
CA ASP A 90 -12.51 -0.22 -6.81
C ASP A 90 -13.88 -0.09 -6.14
N ILE A 91 -14.18 1.08 -5.57
CA ILE A 91 -15.43 1.34 -4.86
C ILE A 91 -16.48 1.87 -5.84
N ARG A 92 -17.60 1.17 -5.93
CA ARG A 92 -18.68 1.47 -6.85
C ARG A 92 -19.31 2.84 -6.59
N CYS A 93 -19.63 3.57 -7.68
CA CYS A 93 -20.40 4.81 -7.67
C CYS A 93 -21.86 4.56 -7.26
N LEU A 94 -22.39 5.38 -6.34
CA LEU A 94 -23.78 5.34 -5.88
C LEU A 94 -24.66 6.40 -6.56
N HIS A 95 -24.15 7.61 -6.73
CA HIS A 95 -24.94 8.76 -7.13
C HIS A 95 -24.53 9.24 -8.53
N ARG A 96 -25.53 9.44 -9.38
CA ARG A 96 -25.34 9.93 -10.76
C ARG A 96 -26.37 10.99 -11.09
N ASP A 97 -25.97 11.93 -11.95
CA ASP A 97 -26.91 12.89 -12.51
C ASP A 97 -27.80 12.25 -13.60
N GLU A 98 -28.69 13.07 -14.18
CA GLU A 98 -29.59 12.64 -15.26
C GLU A 98 -28.87 12.19 -16.54
N ARG A 99 -27.59 12.56 -16.71
CA ARG A 99 -26.74 12.17 -17.84
C ARG A 99 -25.89 10.94 -17.52
N GLY A 100 -26.00 10.42 -16.29
CA GLY A 100 -25.22 9.28 -15.79
C GLY A 100 -23.81 9.66 -15.32
N GLU A 101 -23.48 10.96 -15.17
CA GLU A 101 -22.19 11.40 -14.63
C GLU A 101 -22.12 11.10 -13.11
N PRO A 102 -20.97 10.61 -12.62
CA PRO A 102 -20.80 10.33 -11.19
C PRO A 102 -20.79 11.61 -10.37
N LEU A 103 -21.50 11.59 -9.24
CA LEU A 103 -21.62 12.71 -8.30
C LEU A 103 -21.01 12.42 -6.93
N ASP A 104 -20.55 11.20 -6.68
CA ASP A 104 -20.03 10.79 -5.37
C ASP A 104 -18.83 11.65 -4.98
N GLU A 105 -18.91 12.22 -3.77
CA GLU A 105 -17.79 12.90 -3.14
C GLU A 105 -16.72 11.91 -2.74
N VAL A 106 -15.46 12.32 -2.86
CA VAL A 106 -14.31 11.57 -2.36
C VAL A 106 -13.72 12.31 -1.16
N ARG A 107 -13.52 11.58 -0.08
CA ARG A 107 -13.05 12.10 1.21
C ARG A 107 -11.74 11.45 1.62
N ALA A 108 -10.90 12.19 2.35
CA ALA A 108 -9.68 11.67 2.96
C ALA A 108 -10.02 10.59 3.99
N ILE A 109 -9.38 9.42 3.88
CA ILE A 109 -9.64 8.30 4.82
C ILE A 109 -9.14 8.56 6.22
N ALA A 110 -8.13 9.44 6.39
CA ALA A 110 -7.54 9.82 7.68
C ALA A 110 -6.92 11.21 7.60
N ASP A 111 -6.53 11.76 8.75
CA ASP A 111 -5.70 12.96 8.82
C ASP A 111 -4.39 12.73 8.07
N GLY A 112 -3.91 13.76 7.35
CA GLY A 112 -2.69 13.64 6.59
C GLY A 112 -2.31 14.89 5.84
N LYS A 113 -1.32 14.74 4.98
CA LYS A 113 -0.83 15.80 4.09
C LYS A 113 -0.92 15.34 2.64
N VAL A 114 -1.54 16.14 1.78
CA VAL A 114 -1.50 15.91 0.34
C VAL A 114 -0.07 16.07 -0.14
N VAL A 115 0.53 15.01 -0.63
CA VAL A 115 1.93 15.01 -1.10
C VAL A 115 2.03 15.03 -2.61
N TYR A 116 0.96 14.63 -3.31
CA TYR A 116 0.94 14.61 -4.76
C TYR A 116 -0.48 14.72 -5.31
N THR A 117 -0.61 15.43 -6.45
CA THR A 117 -1.85 15.47 -7.25
C THR A 117 -1.50 15.39 -8.74
N ASN A 118 -2.16 14.47 -9.47
CA ASN A 118 -2.12 14.42 -10.93
C ASN A 118 -3.42 14.94 -11.52
N SER A 119 -3.37 16.06 -12.24
CA SER A 119 -4.53 16.64 -12.92
C SER A 119 -4.62 16.28 -14.41
N VAL A 120 -3.63 15.58 -14.97
CA VAL A 120 -3.56 15.21 -16.40
C VAL A 120 -3.93 13.74 -16.57
N PRO A 121 -5.15 13.42 -17.07
CA PRO A 121 -5.64 12.03 -17.10
C PRO A 121 -4.75 11.07 -17.90
N GLY A 122 -4.08 11.55 -18.95
CA GLY A 122 -3.28 10.73 -19.86
C GLY A 122 -1.90 10.32 -19.31
N TYR A 123 -1.48 10.83 -18.14
CA TYR A 123 -0.16 10.51 -17.59
C TYR A 123 -0.14 9.21 -16.76
N SER A 124 -1.28 8.67 -16.40
CA SER A 124 -1.37 7.47 -15.56
C SER A 124 -2.62 6.65 -15.86
N ASN A 125 -2.54 5.34 -15.66
CA ASN A 125 -3.71 4.46 -15.63
C ASN A 125 -4.70 4.86 -14.52
N TYR A 126 -4.23 5.46 -13.41
CA TYR A 126 -5.09 6.05 -12.37
C TYR A 126 -5.87 7.29 -12.85
N GLY A 127 -5.56 7.84 -14.05
CA GLY A 127 -6.13 9.09 -14.51
C GLY A 127 -5.75 10.27 -13.63
N LYS A 128 -6.71 11.09 -13.25
CA LYS A 128 -6.51 12.10 -12.21
C LYS A 128 -6.49 11.40 -10.84
N TYR A 129 -5.47 11.69 -10.03
CA TYR A 129 -5.36 11.06 -8.72
C TYR A 129 -4.68 11.96 -7.68
N ILE A 130 -4.89 11.62 -6.41
CA ILE A 130 -4.33 12.27 -5.23
C ILE A 130 -3.55 11.23 -4.45
N VAL A 131 -2.40 11.63 -3.85
CA VAL A 131 -1.70 10.85 -2.82
C VAL A 131 -1.63 11.68 -1.55
N ILE A 132 -2.04 11.06 -0.42
CA ILE A 132 -1.99 11.66 0.92
C ILE A 132 -1.05 10.84 1.79
N GLU A 133 -0.07 11.50 2.41
CA GLU A 133 0.80 10.91 3.42
C GLU A 133 0.11 10.95 4.79
N HIS A 134 0.08 9.80 5.44
CA HIS A 134 -0.35 9.59 6.82
C HIS A 134 0.84 9.11 7.66
N ARG A 135 0.75 9.26 8.99
CA ARG A 135 1.79 8.77 9.89
C ARG A 135 1.20 7.99 11.04
N TRP A 136 1.55 6.69 11.09
CA TRP A 136 1.21 5.79 12.19
C TRP A 136 2.46 5.01 12.61
N ASP A 137 2.60 4.73 13.90
CA ASP A 137 3.72 3.96 14.45
C ASP A 137 5.12 4.46 14.00
N GLY A 138 5.25 5.79 13.85
CA GLY A 138 6.49 6.44 13.42
C GLY A 138 6.84 6.24 11.94
N SER A 139 5.97 5.61 11.16
CA SER A 139 6.18 5.27 9.75
C SER A 139 5.23 6.02 8.82
N PRO A 140 5.65 6.32 7.57
CA PRO A 140 4.78 6.93 6.56
C PRO A 140 3.93 5.87 5.86
N TYR A 141 2.67 6.20 5.59
CA TYR A 141 1.74 5.43 4.76
C TYR A 141 1.05 6.36 3.79
N PHE A 142 0.66 5.85 2.62
CA PHE A 142 0.18 6.68 1.53
C PHE A 142 -1.16 6.17 1.01
N SER A 143 -2.23 6.95 1.18
CA SER A 143 -3.47 6.66 0.49
C SER A 143 -3.48 7.27 -0.90
N LEU A 144 -3.95 6.50 -1.90
CA LEU A 144 -4.10 6.94 -3.27
C LEU A 144 -5.57 6.87 -3.66
N TYR A 145 -6.06 7.94 -4.31
CA TYR A 145 -7.44 8.10 -4.77
C TYR A 145 -7.41 8.33 -6.28
N GLY A 146 -7.81 7.33 -7.05
CA GLY A 146 -7.72 7.34 -8.52
C GLY A 146 -9.04 7.59 -9.23
N HIS A 147 -8.96 7.75 -10.55
CA HIS A 147 -10.05 7.92 -11.53
C HIS A 147 -10.95 9.15 -11.30
N LEU A 148 -10.40 10.19 -10.66
CA LEU A 148 -11.15 11.38 -10.26
C LEU A 148 -11.61 12.21 -11.45
N SER A 149 -12.81 12.81 -11.36
CA SER A 149 -13.29 13.82 -12.32
C SER A 149 -12.76 15.21 -11.97
N LYS A 150 -12.71 15.54 -10.67
CA LYS A 150 -12.27 16.82 -10.12
C LYS A 150 -11.42 16.60 -8.88
N ILE A 151 -10.39 17.43 -8.72
CA ILE A 151 -9.52 17.49 -7.54
C ILE A 151 -9.72 18.84 -6.87
N ASP A 152 -10.03 18.87 -5.57
CA ASP A 152 -10.34 20.07 -4.80
C ASP A 152 -9.26 20.45 -3.77
N VAL A 153 -8.15 19.72 -3.75
CA VAL A 153 -6.98 19.95 -2.89
C VAL A 153 -5.70 20.08 -3.71
N ARG A 154 -4.63 20.57 -3.10
CA ARG A 154 -3.32 20.76 -3.73
C ARG A 154 -2.23 20.09 -2.92
N SER A 155 -1.15 19.72 -3.58
CA SER A 155 0.07 19.26 -2.90
C SER A 155 0.54 20.31 -1.88
N GLY A 156 0.77 19.86 -0.65
CA GLY A 156 1.11 20.70 0.51
C GLY A 156 -0.05 20.91 1.49
N ASP A 157 -1.30 20.73 1.08
CA ASP A 157 -2.47 20.92 1.96
C ASP A 157 -2.50 19.87 3.06
N ALA A 158 -2.82 20.29 4.28
CA ALA A 158 -3.23 19.40 5.35
C ALA A 158 -4.71 19.06 5.17
N VAL A 159 -5.07 17.80 5.42
CA VAL A 159 -6.45 17.32 5.33
C VAL A 159 -6.82 16.55 6.59
N HIS A 160 -8.10 16.58 6.93
CA HIS A 160 -8.65 15.83 8.05
C HIS A 160 -9.42 14.59 7.58
N ARG A 161 -9.48 13.60 8.44
CA ARG A 161 -10.31 12.40 8.25
C ARG A 161 -11.75 12.78 7.90
N GLY A 162 -12.27 12.25 6.78
CA GLY A 162 -13.62 12.56 6.29
C GLY A 162 -13.75 13.89 5.54
N GLN A 163 -12.68 14.67 5.39
CA GLN A 163 -12.69 15.91 4.63
C GLN A 163 -12.89 15.62 3.13
N HIS A 164 -13.78 16.37 2.47
CA HIS A 164 -13.92 16.36 1.02
C HIS A 164 -12.60 16.78 0.34
N ILE A 165 -12.16 16.00 -0.65
CA ILE A 165 -10.90 16.24 -1.38
C ILE A 165 -11.08 16.20 -2.91
N ALA A 166 -12.14 15.54 -3.40
CA ALA A 166 -12.33 15.32 -4.84
C ALA A 166 -13.77 14.87 -5.14
N VAL A 167 -14.07 14.73 -6.44
CA VAL A 167 -15.27 14.08 -6.96
C VAL A 167 -14.85 12.85 -7.77
N MET A 168 -15.57 11.75 -7.57
CA MET A 168 -15.39 10.49 -8.30
C MET A 168 -15.55 10.72 -9.80
N GLY A 169 -14.87 9.91 -10.60
CA GLY A 169 -14.93 10.00 -12.05
C GLY A 169 -14.66 8.65 -12.73
N TYR A 170 -14.18 8.75 -13.95
CA TYR A 170 -13.79 7.62 -14.80
C TYR A 170 -12.58 7.98 -15.67
N THR A 171 -11.70 8.86 -15.17
CA THR A 171 -10.46 9.21 -15.87
C THR A 171 -9.46 8.07 -15.77
N GLY A 172 -8.59 7.94 -16.77
CA GLY A 172 -7.61 6.85 -16.88
C GLY A 172 -7.92 5.91 -18.03
N VAL A 173 -7.09 4.87 -18.17
CA VAL A 173 -7.16 3.98 -19.32
C VAL A 173 -8.23 2.90 -19.11
N GLY A 174 -9.08 2.71 -20.14
CA GLY A 174 -10.02 1.58 -20.18
C GLY A 174 -11.24 1.70 -19.27
N ILE A 175 -11.52 2.90 -18.74
CA ILE A 175 -12.68 3.15 -17.90
C ILE A 175 -13.67 4.06 -18.64
N ASN A 176 -14.93 3.69 -18.63
CA ASN A 176 -16.03 4.47 -19.19
C ASN A 176 -16.93 5.01 -18.06
N ARG A 177 -17.87 5.88 -18.42
CA ARG A 177 -18.81 6.50 -17.48
C ARG A 177 -19.64 5.48 -16.69
N GLU A 178 -20.06 4.39 -17.30
CA GLU A 178 -20.86 3.34 -16.66
C GLU A 178 -20.08 2.64 -15.53
N ARG A 179 -18.78 2.54 -15.74
CA ARG A 179 -17.83 1.96 -14.78
C ARG A 179 -17.14 3.00 -13.90
N ALA A 180 -17.68 4.21 -13.76
CA ALA A 180 -17.16 5.20 -12.84
C ALA A 180 -17.08 4.62 -11.42
N HIS A 181 -15.90 4.75 -10.80
CA HIS A 181 -15.59 4.22 -9.46
C HIS A 181 -14.44 4.99 -8.83
N LEU A 182 -14.29 4.84 -7.53
CA LEU A 182 -13.09 5.28 -6.83
C LEU A 182 -12.12 4.11 -6.72
N HIS A 183 -10.94 4.23 -7.33
CA HIS A 183 -9.82 3.36 -7.02
C HIS A 183 -9.13 3.88 -5.75
N LEU A 184 -9.12 3.08 -4.70
CA LEU A 184 -8.53 3.41 -3.40
C LEU A 184 -7.40 2.43 -3.05
N GLU A 185 -6.24 2.99 -2.68
CA GLU A 185 -5.13 2.22 -2.13
C GLU A 185 -4.70 2.77 -0.76
N LEU A 186 -4.12 1.93 0.06
CA LEU A 186 -3.27 2.32 1.19
C LEU A 186 -1.92 1.62 1.05
N ASN A 187 -0.85 2.40 0.93
CA ASN A 187 0.44 1.94 0.42
C ASN A 187 1.57 2.15 1.41
N LEU A 188 2.58 1.30 1.30
CA LEU A 188 3.95 1.56 1.67
C LEU A 188 4.69 2.18 0.48
N ILE A 189 5.61 3.12 0.71
CA ILE A 189 6.55 3.56 -0.33
C ILE A 189 7.83 2.73 -0.24
N LEU A 190 8.34 2.27 -1.39
CA LEU A 190 9.50 1.39 -1.41
C LEU A 190 10.81 2.15 -1.26
N THR A 191 10.93 3.33 -1.91
CA THR A 191 12.14 4.15 -1.85
C THR A 191 11.89 5.60 -2.27
N HIS A 192 12.66 6.54 -1.72
CA HIS A 192 12.71 7.92 -2.21
C HIS A 192 13.67 8.09 -3.42
N LYS A 193 14.43 7.05 -3.76
CA LYS A 193 15.38 7.04 -4.89
C LYS A 193 14.80 6.38 -6.13
N PHE A 194 13.49 6.39 -6.25
CA PHE A 194 12.77 5.70 -7.31
C PHE A 194 13.14 6.21 -8.71
N GLN A 195 13.39 7.52 -8.88
CA GLN A 195 13.72 8.09 -10.19
C GLN A 195 14.97 7.45 -10.81
N GLU A 196 16.03 7.23 -10.01
CA GLU A 196 17.28 6.61 -10.49
C GLU A 196 17.02 5.19 -11.08
N TRP A 197 16.15 4.45 -10.41
CA TRP A 197 15.73 3.13 -10.87
C TRP A 197 14.84 3.23 -12.12
N TYR A 198 13.87 4.13 -12.10
CA TYR A 198 12.92 4.31 -13.20
C TYR A 198 13.65 4.65 -14.50
N ASP A 199 14.54 5.63 -14.48
CA ASP A 199 15.32 6.06 -15.65
C ASP A 199 16.21 4.94 -16.21
N ALA A 200 16.66 4.01 -15.36
CA ALA A 200 17.48 2.88 -15.80
C ALA A 200 16.67 1.80 -16.56
N PHE A 201 15.38 1.64 -16.23
CA PHE A 201 14.55 0.54 -16.74
C PHE A 201 13.41 0.98 -17.66
N HIS A 202 13.08 2.28 -17.70
CA HIS A 202 11.96 2.86 -18.46
C HIS A 202 12.43 4.07 -19.29
N GLN A 203 13.47 3.88 -20.11
CA GLN A 203 14.14 4.98 -20.82
C GLN A 203 13.25 5.71 -21.83
N ASP A 204 12.25 5.01 -22.39
CA ASP A 204 11.31 5.54 -23.39
C ASP A 204 10.00 6.07 -22.80
N ASP A 205 9.81 5.97 -21.49
CA ASP A 205 8.59 6.37 -20.80
C ASP A 205 8.91 7.31 -19.61
N PRO A 206 8.76 8.63 -19.75
CA PRO A 206 9.14 9.57 -18.72
C PRO A 206 8.27 9.42 -17.47
N ASN A 207 8.89 9.38 -16.29
CA ASN A 207 8.18 9.39 -15.02
C ASN A 207 7.58 10.76 -14.72
N HIS A 208 6.26 10.90 -14.88
CA HIS A 208 5.53 12.13 -14.57
C HIS A 208 5.14 12.26 -13.08
N HIS A 209 5.40 11.25 -12.27
CA HIS A 209 4.82 11.09 -10.93
C HIS A 209 5.87 11.12 -9.81
N GLY A 210 7.16 11.23 -10.15
CA GLY A 210 8.24 11.19 -9.18
C GLY A 210 8.16 9.90 -8.33
N ILE A 211 8.33 10.05 -7.03
CA ILE A 211 8.27 8.92 -6.08
C ILE A 211 6.84 8.38 -5.84
N TYR A 212 5.82 9.08 -6.29
CA TYR A 212 4.40 8.69 -6.15
C TYR A 212 3.86 7.96 -7.38
N ASN A 213 4.74 7.42 -8.21
CA ASN A 213 4.43 6.48 -9.26
C ASN A 213 3.94 5.16 -8.64
N GLY A 214 2.88 4.55 -9.20
CA GLY A 214 2.29 3.32 -8.69
C GLY A 214 3.27 2.16 -8.52
N ILE A 215 4.33 2.08 -9.36
CA ILE A 215 5.36 1.03 -9.23
C ILE A 215 6.15 1.16 -7.92
N ASN A 216 6.26 2.35 -7.35
CA ASN A 216 6.96 2.61 -6.09
C ASN A 216 6.04 2.53 -4.86
N LEU A 217 4.76 2.41 -5.07
CA LEU A 217 3.74 2.27 -4.04
C LEU A 217 3.33 0.80 -3.94
N CYS A 218 3.33 0.27 -2.73
CA CYS A 218 2.99 -1.13 -2.50
C CYS A 218 1.75 -1.22 -1.61
N GLY A 219 0.62 -1.55 -2.23
CA GLY A 219 -0.69 -1.58 -1.59
C GLY A 219 -0.86 -2.72 -0.59
N LEU A 220 -1.61 -2.45 0.46
CA LEU A 220 -2.14 -3.45 1.38
C LEU A 220 -3.65 -3.61 1.18
N ASP A 221 -4.22 -4.74 1.62
CA ASP A 221 -5.67 -5.00 1.52
C ASP A 221 -6.45 -4.07 2.45
N ILE A 222 -6.78 -2.87 1.94
CA ILE A 222 -7.49 -1.85 2.72
C ILE A 222 -8.92 -2.26 3.04
N ALA A 223 -9.58 -3.08 2.20
CA ALA A 223 -10.92 -3.58 2.50
C ALA A 223 -10.90 -4.46 3.74
N ARG A 224 -9.96 -5.40 3.80
CA ARG A 224 -9.76 -6.27 4.96
C ARG A 224 -9.31 -5.47 6.19
N LEU A 225 -8.54 -4.39 6.00
CA LEU A 225 -8.16 -3.50 7.10
C LEU A 225 -9.39 -2.78 7.69
N TYR A 226 -10.32 -2.26 6.86
CA TYR A 226 -11.59 -1.69 7.35
C TYR A 226 -12.38 -2.68 8.21
N LEU A 227 -12.51 -3.92 7.75
CA LEU A 227 -13.22 -4.97 8.49
C LEU A 227 -12.50 -5.30 9.80
N ALA A 228 -11.16 -5.43 9.78
CA ALA A 228 -10.37 -5.70 10.97
C ALA A 228 -10.47 -4.58 12.02
N LEU A 229 -10.46 -3.32 11.59
CA LEU A 229 -10.62 -2.17 12.49
C LEU A 229 -12.03 -2.09 13.08
N ARG A 230 -13.05 -2.49 12.33
CA ARG A 230 -14.42 -2.56 12.85
C ARG A 230 -14.57 -3.64 13.92
N GLU A 231 -13.93 -4.79 13.72
CA GLU A 231 -13.93 -5.90 14.69
C GLU A 231 -13.07 -5.56 15.92
N LYS A 232 -11.88 -5.00 15.69
CA LYS A 232 -10.91 -4.65 16.73
C LYS A 232 -10.29 -3.28 16.45
N PRO A 233 -10.84 -2.18 17.00
CA PRO A 233 -10.36 -0.82 16.73
C PRO A 233 -8.91 -0.53 17.14
N SER A 234 -8.30 -1.40 17.96
CA SER A 234 -6.90 -1.27 18.41
C SER A 234 -5.88 -1.93 17.49
N VAL A 235 -6.29 -2.46 16.32
CA VAL A 235 -5.36 -3.04 15.35
C VAL A 235 -4.47 -1.96 14.78
N THR A 236 -3.14 -2.19 14.79
CA THR A 236 -2.17 -1.34 14.11
C THR A 236 -1.84 -1.89 12.72
N ILE A 237 -1.31 -1.05 11.82
CA ILE A 237 -0.91 -1.52 10.48
C ILE A 237 0.20 -2.58 10.57
N PRO A 238 1.24 -2.45 11.42
CA PRO A 238 2.21 -3.52 11.65
C PRO A 238 1.57 -4.85 12.07
N GLN A 239 0.61 -4.82 13.00
CA GLN A 239 -0.12 -6.04 13.42
C GLN A 239 -0.93 -6.62 12.28
N PHE A 240 -1.61 -5.79 11.48
CA PHE A 240 -2.38 -6.22 10.33
C PHE A 240 -1.48 -6.90 9.28
N ILE A 241 -0.38 -6.25 8.90
CA ILE A 241 0.58 -6.79 7.92
C ILE A 241 1.25 -8.06 8.43
N SER A 242 1.53 -8.18 9.74
CA SER A 242 2.16 -9.38 10.31
C SER A 242 1.33 -10.66 10.20
N GLN A 243 0.03 -10.53 9.92
CA GLN A 243 -0.88 -11.67 9.70
C GLN A 243 -0.82 -12.22 8.27
N GLU A 244 -0.16 -11.49 7.35
CA GLU A 244 0.01 -11.93 5.98
C GLU A 244 0.92 -13.14 5.88
N GLU A 245 0.58 -14.05 4.98
CA GLU A 245 1.39 -15.22 4.70
C GLU A 245 2.69 -14.84 4.00
N ILE A 246 3.82 -15.30 4.51
CA ILE A 246 5.10 -15.19 3.80
C ILE A 246 5.07 -16.16 2.62
N PHE A 247 5.17 -15.60 1.42
CA PHE A 247 5.15 -16.37 0.20
C PHE A 247 6.55 -16.59 -0.37
N TYR A 248 7.41 -15.56 -0.36
CA TYR A 248 8.80 -15.68 -0.79
C TYR A 248 9.73 -14.79 0.04
N LYS A 249 11.02 -15.13 -0.01
CA LYS A 249 12.08 -14.38 0.66
C LYS A 249 13.18 -14.02 -0.32
N VAL A 250 13.70 -12.81 -0.21
CA VAL A 250 14.80 -12.29 -1.03
C VAL A 250 15.93 -11.81 -0.13
N ALA A 251 17.16 -12.25 -0.43
CA ALA A 251 18.35 -11.66 0.14
C ALA A 251 18.73 -10.40 -0.65
N ILE A 252 18.85 -9.27 0.04
CA ILE A 252 19.19 -7.96 -0.54
C ILE A 252 20.53 -7.51 0.00
N PRO A 253 21.51 -7.10 -0.83
CA PRO A 253 22.79 -6.57 -0.38
C PRO A 253 22.60 -5.40 0.57
N LYS A 254 23.45 -5.29 1.61
CA LYS A 254 23.51 -4.08 2.41
C LYS A 254 23.87 -2.89 1.52
N SER A 255 22.98 -1.91 1.43
CA SER A 255 23.14 -0.73 0.61
C SER A 255 22.52 0.47 1.30
N ARG A 256 23.11 1.65 1.09
CA ARG A 256 22.53 2.94 1.50
C ARG A 256 21.23 3.27 0.74
N HIS A 257 20.97 2.58 -0.37
CA HIS A 257 19.78 2.74 -1.20
C HIS A 257 18.61 1.87 -0.75
N PHE A 258 18.83 0.90 0.16
CA PHE A 258 17.77 0.09 0.74
C PHE A 258 17.18 0.82 1.95
N GLU A 259 16.06 1.53 1.74
CA GLU A 259 15.49 2.45 2.71
C GLU A 259 14.41 1.86 3.61
N LEU A 260 13.82 0.71 3.24
CA LEU A 260 12.72 0.09 3.99
C LEU A 260 12.99 -0.04 5.51
N PRO A 261 14.19 -0.44 5.98
CA PRO A 261 14.46 -0.51 7.42
C PRO A 261 14.37 0.84 8.15
N LYS A 262 14.57 1.95 7.44
CA LYS A 262 14.47 3.30 7.98
C LYS A 262 13.05 3.83 7.92
N LEU A 263 12.33 3.53 6.84
CA LEU A 263 10.94 3.95 6.63
C LEU A 263 9.99 3.19 7.56
N TYR A 264 10.25 1.89 7.72
CA TYR A 264 9.41 0.96 8.47
C TYR A 264 10.23 0.17 9.51
N PRO A 265 10.72 0.84 10.58
CA PRO A 265 11.57 0.17 11.58
C PRO A 265 10.90 -1.04 12.24
N TRP A 266 9.57 -1.04 12.32
CA TRP A 266 8.77 -2.14 12.87
C TRP A 266 8.87 -3.45 12.06
N MET A 267 9.30 -3.39 10.78
CA MET A 267 9.56 -4.60 9.98
C MET A 267 10.86 -5.30 10.37
N VAL A 268 11.79 -4.57 10.99
CA VAL A 268 13.12 -5.09 11.28
C VAL A 268 13.07 -6.01 12.49
N ASN A 269 13.48 -7.26 12.29
CA ASN A 269 13.51 -8.29 13.33
C ASN A 269 14.93 -8.83 13.49
N GLY A 270 15.56 -8.46 14.59
CA GLY A 270 16.96 -8.84 14.92
C GLY A 270 17.86 -7.64 15.17
N THR A 271 18.98 -7.89 15.85
CA THR A 271 19.88 -6.84 16.38
C THR A 271 21.31 -6.92 15.85
N ILE A 272 21.62 -7.87 14.98
CA ILE A 272 22.97 -8.02 14.43
C ILE A 272 23.24 -7.00 13.33
N GLU A 273 24.48 -6.57 13.22
CA GLU A 273 24.91 -5.72 12.10
C GLU A 273 24.92 -6.54 10.81
N PRO A 274 24.08 -6.20 9.81
CA PRO A 274 23.90 -7.06 8.65
C PRO A 274 25.01 -6.92 7.63
N ARG A 275 25.33 -8.02 6.95
CA ARG A 275 26.04 -8.02 5.65
C ARG A 275 25.07 -7.91 4.48
N SER A 276 23.86 -8.41 4.68
CA SER A 276 22.72 -8.34 3.78
C SER A 276 21.43 -8.35 4.59
N TRP A 277 20.30 -8.15 3.93
CA TRP A 277 18.98 -8.23 4.50
C TRP A 277 18.21 -9.40 3.88
N ILE A 278 17.48 -10.17 4.67
CA ILE A 278 16.45 -11.09 4.16
C ILE A 278 15.11 -10.38 4.29
N VAL A 279 14.47 -10.10 3.18
CA VAL A 279 13.14 -9.51 3.15
C VAL A 279 12.12 -10.59 2.82
N SER A 280 11.11 -10.71 3.65
CA SER A 280 9.98 -11.62 3.46
C SER A 280 8.83 -10.86 2.83
N PHE A 281 8.18 -11.44 1.82
CA PHE A 281 7.11 -10.83 1.06
C PHE A 281 5.85 -11.69 1.07
N ALA A 282 4.69 -11.04 1.02
CA ALA A 282 3.43 -11.67 0.66
C ALA A 282 3.41 -12.02 -0.83
N ARG A 283 2.40 -12.77 -1.27
CA ARG A 283 2.23 -13.21 -2.67
C ARG A 283 2.18 -12.03 -3.65
N GLY A 284 1.53 -10.93 -3.28
CA GLY A 284 1.40 -9.71 -4.10
C GLY A 284 2.61 -8.77 -4.06
N GLY A 285 3.70 -9.13 -3.36
CA GLY A 285 4.90 -8.30 -3.28
C GLY A 285 4.96 -7.35 -2.08
N LEU A 286 3.94 -7.33 -1.22
CA LEU A 286 3.96 -6.53 0.01
C LEU A 286 5.09 -7.01 0.93
N PRO A 287 6.05 -6.15 1.31
CA PRO A 287 7.09 -6.49 2.27
C PRO A 287 6.50 -6.65 3.68
N LEU A 288 6.84 -7.75 4.35
CA LEU A 288 6.26 -8.13 5.65
C LEU A 288 7.26 -8.05 6.79
N ARG A 289 8.51 -8.44 6.52
CA ARG A 289 9.56 -8.57 7.54
C ARG A 289 10.93 -8.39 6.93
N ILE A 290 11.84 -7.80 7.68
CA ILE A 290 13.23 -7.57 7.31
C ILE A 290 14.11 -8.16 8.41
N GLU A 291 14.98 -9.12 8.07
CA GLU A 291 15.86 -9.79 9.01
C GLU A 291 17.31 -9.52 8.61
N PRO A 292 18.19 -9.10 9.55
CA PRO A 292 19.62 -8.96 9.26
C PRO A 292 20.23 -10.33 8.98
N SER A 293 21.18 -10.38 8.06
CA SER A 293 21.84 -11.63 7.65
C SER A 293 23.35 -11.42 7.51
N ASP A 294 24.12 -12.47 7.83
CA ASP A 294 25.57 -12.56 7.62
C ASP A 294 25.92 -13.02 6.18
N ARG A 295 24.92 -13.38 5.40
CA ARG A 295 25.06 -13.85 4.01
C ARG A 295 25.68 -12.76 3.13
N LYS A 296 26.70 -13.12 2.35
CA LYS A 296 27.27 -12.22 1.35
C LYS A 296 26.51 -12.39 0.05
N VAL A 297 25.80 -11.35 -0.37
CA VAL A 297 25.14 -11.29 -1.67
C VAL A 297 25.60 -10.05 -2.44
N LYS A 298 25.79 -10.16 -3.73
CA LYS A 298 26.23 -9.05 -4.61
C LYS A 298 25.04 -8.34 -5.25
N GLN A 299 23.96 -9.05 -5.45
CA GLN A 299 22.71 -8.59 -6.05
C GLN A 299 21.54 -9.27 -5.33
N PRO A 300 20.28 -8.82 -5.47
CA PRO A 300 19.14 -9.50 -4.90
C PRO A 300 19.06 -10.96 -5.37
N GLU A 301 18.84 -11.89 -4.43
CA GLU A 301 18.75 -13.34 -4.66
C GLU A 301 17.52 -13.91 -3.98
N ILE A 302 16.73 -14.72 -4.69
CA ILE A 302 15.62 -15.45 -4.09
C ILE A 302 16.19 -16.50 -3.12
N VAL A 303 15.77 -16.45 -1.87
CA VAL A 303 16.19 -17.36 -0.80
C VAL A 303 15.25 -18.54 -0.70
N SER A 304 13.94 -18.27 -0.76
CA SER A 304 12.90 -19.29 -0.69
C SER A 304 11.62 -18.81 -1.36
N VAL A 305 10.87 -19.75 -1.89
CA VAL A 305 9.51 -19.53 -2.39
C VAL A 305 8.62 -20.61 -1.81
N LYS A 306 7.43 -20.26 -1.32
CA LYS A 306 6.45 -21.21 -0.86
C LYS A 306 5.99 -22.09 -2.03
N PRO A 307 5.97 -23.41 -1.92
CA PRO A 307 5.41 -24.26 -2.95
C PRO A 307 3.96 -23.87 -3.25
N SER A 308 3.66 -23.64 -4.50
CA SER A 308 2.32 -23.31 -5.00
C SER A 308 1.94 -24.26 -6.13
N ARG A 309 0.64 -24.48 -6.31
CA ARG A 309 0.12 -25.18 -7.50
C ARG A 309 0.10 -24.28 -8.73
N LEU A 310 0.28 -22.97 -8.52
CA LEU A 310 0.35 -21.97 -9.58
C LEU A 310 1.79 -21.89 -10.10
N ASP A 311 1.93 -21.57 -11.38
CA ASP A 311 3.22 -21.34 -11.99
C ASP A 311 3.94 -20.16 -11.33
N ALA A 312 5.26 -20.28 -11.12
CA ALA A 312 6.06 -19.27 -10.44
C ALA A 312 6.08 -17.92 -11.18
N SER A 313 5.83 -17.90 -12.50
CA SER A 313 5.76 -16.67 -13.30
C SER A 313 4.65 -15.70 -12.88
N TYR A 314 3.64 -16.17 -12.14
CA TYR A 314 2.53 -15.35 -11.67
C TYR A 314 2.71 -14.80 -10.25
N LEU A 315 3.85 -15.03 -9.63
CA LEU A 315 4.04 -14.74 -8.19
C LEU A 315 4.31 -13.27 -7.86
N THR A 316 4.65 -12.44 -8.84
CA THR A 316 5.24 -11.14 -8.54
C THR A 316 4.80 -10.04 -9.49
N ASN A 317 3.57 -10.05 -9.98
CA ASN A 317 3.05 -8.95 -10.81
C ASN A 317 4.03 -8.51 -11.94
N GLY A 318 4.69 -9.46 -12.57
CA GLY A 318 5.67 -9.21 -13.64
C GLY A 318 7.08 -8.81 -13.17
N ILE A 319 7.29 -8.51 -11.89
CA ILE A 319 8.62 -8.11 -11.38
C ILE A 319 9.64 -9.28 -11.44
N ALA A 320 9.18 -10.53 -11.37
CA ALA A 320 10.06 -11.70 -11.40
C ALA A 320 10.58 -12.06 -12.78
N THR A 321 10.02 -11.53 -13.83
CA THR A 321 10.32 -11.95 -15.20
C THR A 321 11.35 -11.05 -15.91
N GLY A 322 11.87 -10.05 -15.21
CA GLY A 322 12.89 -9.13 -15.73
C GLY A 322 12.32 -8.03 -16.63
N PRO A 323 13.18 -7.15 -17.15
CA PRO A 323 12.77 -5.94 -17.88
C PRO A 323 12.05 -6.18 -19.21
N SER A 324 11.96 -7.43 -19.68
CA SER A 324 11.27 -7.78 -20.93
C SER A 324 9.83 -8.26 -20.75
N SER A 325 9.31 -8.32 -19.53
CA SER A 325 7.94 -8.73 -19.23
C SER A 325 7.13 -7.53 -18.79
N HIS A 326 6.56 -6.89 -19.71
CA HIS A 326 5.64 -5.76 -19.51
C HIS A 326 4.23 -6.23 -19.27
#